data_27a9b06d9198a73284cb165dbdfba07f
#
_entry.id   27a9b06d9198a73284cb165dbdfba07f
#
_cell.length_a   1.000
_cell.length_b   1.000
_cell.length_c   1.000
_cell.angle_alpha   90.00
_cell.angle_beta   90.00
_cell.angle_gamma   90.00
#
_symmetry.space_group_name_H-M   'P 1'
#
loop_
_entity.id
_entity.type
_entity.pdbx_description
1 polymer ?
#
loop_
_entity_poly.entity_id
_entity_poly.type
_entity_poly.pdbx_seq_one_letter_code
_entity_poly.pdbx_strand_id
1 'polypeptide(L)'
;MKRRSFLTTVAAAATTAVAPQALTRDWKTPVRYPDPDIKVLDPRFEKYRLGNTPIQRLYTGTLWAEGPCWFGDGRFLLWSDIPNNRIMRWLADTGEVSVFRQPANNTNGHTRDWQGRLISCEHGTRRVTRTEHNGRITVLADSYQGTSLNSPNDVVVHPDDGGVWFTDPSYGSLRNYAGNKGELHLKESVYRIDAQSGQTEKVTDEIGKPNGLCFSPD
;
A
#
# COMPACT_ATOMS: atom_id res chain seq x y z
N MET A 1 -67.38 -28.38 17.48
CA MET A 1 -66.64 -27.27 16.96
C MET A 1 -65.26 -27.79 16.43
N LYS A 2 -65.05 -27.86 15.10
CA LYS A 2 -63.87 -28.40 14.47
C LYS A 2 -62.96 -27.22 14.16
N ARG A 3 -61.75 -27.20 14.73
CA ARG A 3 -60.68 -26.24 14.37
C ARG A 3 -60.03 -26.67 13.05
N ARG A 4 -60.10 -25.81 12.06
CA ARG A 4 -59.36 -25.95 10.80
C ARG A 4 -57.97 -25.32 10.97
N SER A 5 -56.89 -26.13 10.86
CA SER A 5 -55.54 -25.69 10.79
C SER A 5 -55.22 -25.28 9.35
N PHE A 6 -54.84 -24.02 9.15
CA PHE A 6 -54.27 -23.55 7.89
C PHE A 6 -52.75 -23.78 7.93
N LEU A 7 -52.27 -24.70 7.13
CA LEU A 7 -50.85 -24.86 6.83
C LEU A 7 -50.51 -23.90 5.68
N THR A 8 -49.80 -22.82 6.00
CA THR A 8 -49.24 -21.92 5.01
C THR A 8 -47.85 -22.46 4.63
N THR A 9 -47.72 -23.02 3.44
CA THR A 9 -46.47 -23.47 2.88
C THR A 9 -45.71 -22.23 2.37
N VAL A 10 -44.68 -21.81 3.07
CA VAL A 10 -43.75 -20.79 2.58
C VAL A 10 -42.74 -21.48 1.68
N ALA A 11 -42.83 -21.26 0.36
CA ALA A 11 -41.85 -21.68 -0.59
C ALA A 11 -40.62 -20.74 -0.46
N ALA A 12 -39.55 -21.23 0.15
CA ALA A 12 -38.26 -20.53 0.16
C ALA A 12 -37.64 -20.64 -1.25
N ALA A 13 -37.67 -19.56 -1.99
CA ALA A 13 -36.88 -19.45 -3.23
C ALA A 13 -35.39 -19.38 -2.85
N ALA A 14 -34.66 -20.47 -3.03
CA ALA A 14 -33.21 -20.50 -2.93
C ALA A 14 -32.65 -19.72 -4.11
N THR A 15 -32.29 -18.45 -3.89
CA THR A 15 -31.44 -17.72 -4.82
C THR A 15 -30.02 -18.29 -4.68
N THR A 16 -29.61 -19.14 -5.60
CA THR A 16 -28.21 -19.52 -5.75
C THR A 16 -27.43 -18.28 -6.14
N ALA A 17 -26.79 -17.64 -5.17
CA ALA A 17 -25.78 -16.65 -5.43
C ALA A 17 -24.63 -17.36 -6.17
N VAL A 18 -24.53 -17.16 -7.48
CA VAL A 18 -23.36 -17.54 -8.25
C VAL A 18 -22.23 -16.63 -7.73
N ALA A 19 -21.36 -17.17 -6.89
CA ALA A 19 -20.15 -16.50 -6.51
C ALA A 19 -19.40 -16.15 -7.82
N PRO A 20 -18.92 -14.90 -8.00
CA PRO A 20 -18.11 -14.59 -9.16
C PRO A 20 -16.90 -15.53 -9.14
N GLN A 21 -16.80 -16.40 -10.14
CA GLN A 21 -15.59 -17.17 -10.34
C GLN A 21 -14.47 -16.13 -10.54
N ALA A 22 -13.55 -16.09 -9.60
CA ALA A 22 -12.30 -15.36 -9.80
C ALA A 22 -11.67 -15.98 -11.06
N LEU A 23 -11.71 -15.25 -12.16
CA LEU A 23 -11.05 -15.66 -13.40
C LEU A 23 -9.56 -15.75 -13.08
N THR A 24 -9.09 -16.97 -12.83
CA THR A 24 -7.66 -17.23 -12.64
C THR A 24 -6.99 -17.01 -13.99
N ARG A 25 -6.29 -15.88 -14.11
CA ARG A 25 -5.52 -15.58 -15.31
C ARG A 25 -4.43 -16.62 -15.49
N ASP A 26 -4.38 -17.27 -16.66
CA ASP A 26 -3.24 -18.08 -17.06
C ASP A 26 -2.07 -17.15 -17.46
N TRP A 27 -1.09 -17.03 -16.58
CA TRP A 27 0.08 -16.20 -16.79
C TRP A 27 1.11 -16.76 -17.77
N LYS A 28 0.90 -17.96 -18.28
CA LYS A 28 1.76 -18.61 -19.28
C LYS A 28 1.27 -18.38 -20.71
N THR A 29 -0.01 -18.08 -20.87
CA THR A 29 -0.59 -17.81 -22.19
C THR A 29 -0.27 -16.36 -22.60
N PRO A 30 0.26 -16.13 -23.81
CA PRO A 30 0.48 -14.80 -24.33
C PRO A 30 -0.81 -13.98 -24.36
N VAL A 31 -0.74 -12.74 -23.89
CA VAL A 31 -1.89 -11.84 -23.82
C VAL A 31 -2.17 -11.26 -25.20
N ARG A 32 -3.45 -11.18 -25.57
CA ARG A 32 -3.88 -10.42 -26.73
C ARG A 32 -3.94 -8.94 -26.41
N TYR A 33 -3.57 -8.11 -27.36
CA TYR A 33 -3.65 -6.66 -27.22
C TYR A 33 -4.94 -6.11 -27.85
N PRO A 34 -5.59 -5.09 -27.25
CA PRO A 34 -5.33 -4.59 -25.90
C PRO A 34 -5.63 -5.66 -24.84
N ASP A 35 -4.97 -5.57 -23.69
CA ASP A 35 -5.13 -6.56 -22.60
C ASP A 35 -6.62 -6.62 -22.17
N PRO A 36 -7.28 -7.80 -22.23
CA PRO A 36 -8.70 -7.92 -21.96
C PRO A 36 -9.09 -7.68 -20.49
N ASP A 37 -8.12 -7.75 -19.58
CA ASP A 37 -8.36 -7.50 -18.16
C ASP A 37 -8.34 -6.00 -17.82
N ILE A 38 -7.89 -5.14 -18.74
CA ILE A 38 -7.96 -3.68 -18.60
C ILE A 38 -9.31 -3.20 -19.13
N LYS A 39 -10.24 -2.92 -18.23
CA LYS A 39 -11.59 -2.43 -18.54
C LYS A 39 -11.66 -0.93 -18.31
N VAL A 40 -11.96 -0.19 -19.37
CA VAL A 40 -12.22 1.25 -19.28
C VAL A 40 -13.65 1.46 -18.82
N LEU A 41 -13.81 2.00 -17.62
CA LEU A 41 -15.12 2.33 -17.05
C LEU A 41 -15.55 3.77 -17.36
N ASP A 42 -14.58 4.65 -17.60
CA ASP A 42 -14.80 6.07 -17.94
C ASP A 42 -13.94 6.43 -19.16
N PRO A 43 -14.49 7.08 -20.19
CA PRO A 43 -13.73 7.46 -21.40
C PRO A 43 -12.49 8.33 -21.11
N ARG A 44 -12.48 9.09 -20.00
CA ARG A 44 -11.31 9.87 -19.58
C ARG A 44 -10.08 9.02 -19.29
N PHE A 45 -10.27 7.73 -18.98
CA PHE A 45 -9.18 6.79 -18.73
C PHE A 45 -8.50 6.28 -20.01
N GLU A 46 -9.16 6.36 -21.19
CA GLU A 46 -8.61 5.84 -22.46
C GLU A 46 -7.20 6.36 -22.78
N LYS A 47 -6.92 7.61 -22.47
CA LYS A 47 -5.59 8.22 -22.69
C LYS A 47 -4.46 7.58 -21.89
N TYR A 48 -4.78 6.84 -20.82
CA TYR A 48 -3.80 6.14 -19.97
C TYR A 48 -3.64 4.67 -20.34
N ARG A 49 -4.55 4.11 -21.13
CA ARG A 49 -4.48 2.73 -21.60
C ARG A 49 -3.60 2.63 -22.82
N LEU A 50 -2.38 2.11 -22.63
CA LEU A 50 -1.50 1.79 -23.76
C LEU A 50 -1.99 0.49 -24.41
N GLY A 51 -2.32 0.56 -25.71
CA GLY A 51 -2.95 -0.56 -26.44
C GLY A 51 -2.10 -1.84 -26.53
N ASN A 52 -0.80 -1.73 -26.32
CA ASN A 52 0.17 -2.84 -26.40
C ASN A 52 0.85 -3.18 -25.07
N THR A 53 0.32 -2.70 -23.94
CA THR A 53 0.90 -2.97 -22.62
C THR A 53 0.03 -3.98 -21.87
N PRO A 54 0.54 -5.18 -21.55
CA PRO A 54 -0.19 -6.19 -20.79
C PRO A 54 -0.05 -5.93 -19.28
N ILE A 55 -0.98 -6.51 -18.52
CA ILE A 55 -0.79 -6.72 -17.09
C ILE A 55 0.16 -7.90 -16.93
N GLN A 56 1.28 -7.69 -16.24
CA GLN A 56 2.30 -8.71 -16.00
C GLN A 56 2.39 -9.04 -14.51
N ARG A 57 2.48 -10.33 -14.21
CA ARG A 57 2.84 -10.77 -12.87
C ARG A 57 4.36 -10.87 -12.78
N LEU A 58 4.99 -9.90 -12.12
CA LEU A 58 6.43 -9.80 -12.04
C LEU A 58 7.04 -10.83 -11.09
N TYR A 59 6.36 -11.16 -10.00
CA TYR A 59 6.89 -12.05 -8.96
C TYR A 59 5.79 -12.78 -8.18
N THR A 60 6.13 -13.94 -7.66
CA THR A 60 5.37 -14.70 -6.66
C THR A 60 6.34 -15.14 -5.56
N GLY A 61 5.94 -15.13 -4.30
CA GLY A 61 6.81 -15.52 -3.18
C GLY A 61 6.89 -14.45 -2.08
N THR A 62 6.07 -13.41 -2.17
CA THR A 62 5.74 -12.54 -1.04
C THR A 62 4.59 -13.13 -0.24
N LEU A 63 4.61 -12.96 1.07
CA LEU A 63 3.47 -13.27 1.93
C LEU A 63 2.44 -12.15 1.92
N TRP A 64 2.91 -10.90 1.88
CA TRP A 64 2.04 -9.72 1.82
C TRP A 64 2.81 -8.57 1.16
N ALA A 65 2.55 -8.36 -0.14
CA ALA A 65 3.17 -7.30 -0.92
C ALA A 65 2.45 -5.97 -0.71
N GLU A 66 3.21 -4.92 -0.38
CA GLU A 66 2.71 -3.57 -0.13
C GLU A 66 3.68 -2.50 -0.60
N GLY A 67 3.21 -1.25 -0.69
CA GLY A 67 4.01 -0.07 -0.92
C GLY A 67 4.90 -0.09 -2.16
N PRO A 68 4.37 -0.37 -3.36
CA PRO A 68 5.20 -0.36 -4.56
C PRO A 68 5.70 1.05 -4.89
N CYS A 69 7.01 1.19 -5.12
CA CYS A 69 7.65 2.45 -5.48
C CYS A 69 8.58 2.26 -6.67
N TRP A 70 8.32 2.98 -7.77
CA TRP A 70 9.11 2.94 -8.98
C TRP A 70 10.24 3.96 -8.97
N PHE A 71 11.44 3.52 -9.30
CA PHE A 71 12.64 4.33 -9.48
C PHE A 71 12.99 4.40 -10.97
N GLY A 72 12.57 5.48 -11.63
CA GLY A 72 12.73 5.63 -13.08
C GLY A 72 14.18 5.71 -13.53
N ASP A 73 15.04 6.37 -12.75
CA ASP A 73 16.46 6.57 -13.08
C ASP A 73 17.25 5.25 -13.05
N GLY A 74 16.91 4.37 -12.09
CA GLY A 74 17.53 3.05 -11.95
C GLY A 74 16.72 1.93 -12.61
N ARG A 75 15.55 2.24 -13.18
CA ARG A 75 14.62 1.30 -13.84
C ARG A 75 14.31 0.08 -12.98
N PHE A 76 13.98 0.33 -11.70
CA PHE A 76 13.62 -0.74 -10.76
C PHE A 76 12.38 -0.38 -9.94
N LEU A 77 11.67 -1.43 -9.50
CA LEU A 77 10.55 -1.36 -8.58
C LEU A 77 10.98 -1.90 -7.22
N LEU A 78 10.66 -1.16 -6.16
CA LEU A 78 10.73 -1.64 -4.78
C LEU A 78 9.33 -1.92 -4.25
N TRP A 79 9.20 -2.91 -3.36
CA TRP A 79 7.98 -3.14 -2.58
C TRP A 79 8.31 -3.85 -1.27
N SER A 80 7.44 -3.72 -0.29
CA SER A 80 7.52 -4.42 0.98
C SER A 80 6.97 -5.84 0.87
N ASP A 81 7.60 -6.78 1.56
CA ASP A 81 7.05 -8.07 1.94
C ASP A 81 7.02 -8.11 3.47
N ILE A 82 5.90 -7.61 4.02
CA ILE A 82 5.79 -7.20 5.42
C ILE A 82 6.10 -8.34 6.40
N PRO A 83 5.44 -9.54 6.31
CA PRO A 83 5.68 -10.60 7.28
C PRO A 83 7.08 -11.21 7.18
N ASN A 84 7.68 -11.19 6.00
CA ASN A 84 9.06 -11.63 5.79
C ASN A 84 10.09 -10.57 6.19
N ASN A 85 9.64 -9.40 6.65
CA ASN A 85 10.48 -8.31 7.13
C ASN A 85 11.57 -7.89 6.14
N ARG A 86 11.18 -7.73 4.86
CA ARG A 86 12.10 -7.39 3.78
C ARG A 86 11.49 -6.42 2.76
N ILE A 87 12.36 -5.67 2.08
CA ILE A 87 12.04 -4.90 0.88
C ILE A 87 12.59 -5.69 -0.30
N MET A 88 11.75 -5.90 -1.30
CA MET A 88 12.08 -6.58 -2.54
C MET A 88 12.40 -5.57 -3.64
N ARG A 89 13.19 -5.98 -4.63
CA ARG A 89 13.52 -5.19 -5.82
C ARG A 89 13.35 -6.03 -7.08
N TRP A 90 12.67 -5.47 -8.06
CA TRP A 90 12.61 -5.99 -9.43
C TRP A 90 13.34 -5.03 -10.37
N LEU A 91 14.22 -5.56 -11.21
CA LEU A 91 14.96 -4.81 -12.23
C LEU A 91 14.23 -4.94 -13.57
N ALA A 92 13.84 -3.81 -14.18
CA ALA A 92 13.10 -3.82 -15.44
C ALA A 92 13.91 -4.35 -16.63
N ASP A 93 15.23 -4.13 -16.60
CA ASP A 93 16.11 -4.50 -17.72
C ASP A 93 16.40 -6.00 -17.81
N THR A 94 16.41 -6.69 -16.67
CA THR A 94 16.72 -8.13 -16.59
C THR A 94 15.56 -8.99 -16.17
N GLY A 95 14.50 -8.39 -15.58
CA GLY A 95 13.40 -9.11 -14.94
C GLY A 95 13.78 -9.77 -13.61
N GLU A 96 15.01 -9.58 -13.13
CA GLU A 96 15.50 -10.19 -11.91
C GLU A 96 14.81 -9.60 -10.67
N VAL A 97 14.46 -10.49 -9.73
CA VAL A 97 13.94 -10.11 -8.40
C VAL A 97 14.94 -10.50 -7.33
N SER A 98 15.25 -9.55 -6.46
CA SER A 98 16.19 -9.72 -5.35
C SER A 98 15.70 -9.04 -4.08
N VAL A 99 16.30 -9.40 -2.94
CA VAL A 99 16.09 -8.67 -1.68
C VAL A 99 16.92 -7.39 -1.73
N PHE A 100 16.23 -6.25 -1.58
CA PHE A 100 16.88 -4.93 -1.49
C PHE A 100 17.39 -4.64 -0.08
N ARG A 101 16.58 -4.93 0.95
CA ARG A 101 16.91 -4.74 2.37
C ARG A 101 16.25 -5.77 3.24
N GLN A 102 17.02 -6.35 4.18
CA GLN A 102 16.54 -7.25 5.24
C GLN A 102 17.52 -7.21 6.42
N PRO A 103 17.06 -6.98 7.68
CA PRO A 103 15.68 -6.67 8.06
C PRO A 103 15.22 -5.30 7.58
N ALA A 104 13.90 -5.14 7.37
CA ALA A 104 13.27 -3.91 6.91
C ALA A 104 12.33 -3.27 7.96
N ASN A 105 12.29 -3.79 9.20
CA ASN A 105 11.42 -3.34 10.27
C ASN A 105 9.92 -3.38 9.91
N ASN A 106 9.51 -4.41 9.15
CA ASN A 106 8.15 -4.56 8.65
C ASN A 106 7.66 -3.29 7.92
N THR A 107 8.47 -2.80 6.98
CA THR A 107 8.07 -1.67 6.14
C THR A 107 6.76 -1.96 5.42
N ASN A 108 5.94 -0.92 5.19
CA ASN A 108 4.74 -0.97 4.39
C ASN A 108 4.88 -0.03 3.17
N GLY A 109 4.37 1.20 3.25
CA GLY A 109 4.39 2.17 2.17
C GLY A 109 5.77 2.73 1.87
N HIS A 110 5.99 3.03 0.62
CA HIS A 110 7.21 3.66 0.12
C HIS A 110 6.91 4.77 -0.86
N THR A 111 7.77 5.77 -0.87
CA THR A 111 7.85 6.78 -1.90
C THR A 111 9.30 7.19 -2.13
N ARG A 112 9.55 8.08 -3.08
CA ARG A 112 10.85 8.71 -3.28
C ARG A 112 10.74 10.22 -3.14
N ASP A 113 11.77 10.84 -2.59
CA ASP A 113 11.86 12.29 -2.60
C ASP A 113 12.41 12.84 -3.92
N TRP A 114 12.50 14.16 -4.03
CA TRP A 114 12.99 14.83 -5.24
C TRP A 114 14.46 14.50 -5.58
N GLN A 115 15.23 14.06 -4.59
CA GLN A 115 16.60 13.59 -4.77
C GLN A 115 16.70 12.11 -5.11
N GLY A 116 15.56 11.42 -5.27
CA GLY A 116 15.52 10.00 -5.58
C GLY A 116 15.84 9.09 -4.40
N ARG A 117 15.77 9.59 -3.15
CA ARG A 117 15.98 8.79 -1.95
C ARG A 117 14.70 8.08 -1.55
N LEU A 118 14.82 6.84 -1.08
CA LEU A 118 13.70 6.06 -0.61
C LEU A 118 13.19 6.58 0.74
N ILE A 119 11.90 6.89 0.82
CA ILE A 119 11.18 7.13 2.08
C ILE A 119 10.30 5.93 2.36
N SER A 120 10.27 5.45 3.60
CA SER A 120 9.58 4.24 4.02
C SER A 120 8.82 4.44 5.32
N CYS A 121 7.63 3.86 5.40
CA CYS A 121 6.89 3.68 6.65
C CYS A 121 7.30 2.35 7.27
N GLU A 122 7.78 2.34 8.51
CA GLU A 122 8.20 1.15 9.24
C GLU A 122 7.20 0.84 10.37
N HIS A 123 6.48 -0.27 10.28
CA HIS A 123 5.54 -0.70 11.32
C HIS A 123 6.26 -1.14 12.60
N GLY A 124 7.31 -1.96 12.44
CA GLY A 124 8.03 -2.56 13.56
C GLY A 124 8.72 -1.56 14.46
N THR A 125 9.15 -0.44 13.95
CA THR A 125 9.83 0.64 14.68
C THR A 125 8.97 1.90 14.82
N ARG A 126 7.71 1.88 14.31
CA ARG A 126 6.72 2.96 14.43
C ARG A 126 7.26 4.31 13.95
N ARG A 127 7.85 4.36 12.76
CA ARG A 127 8.51 5.56 12.26
C ARG A 127 8.47 5.69 10.76
N VAL A 128 8.66 6.92 10.28
CA VAL A 128 8.93 7.24 8.87
C VAL A 128 10.42 7.49 8.73
N THR A 129 11.03 6.84 7.75
CA THR A 129 12.48 6.88 7.53
C THR A 129 12.83 7.26 6.10
N ARG A 130 14.04 7.79 5.92
CA ARG A 130 14.63 8.03 4.60
C ARG A 130 15.97 7.28 4.49
N THR A 131 16.12 6.54 3.41
CA THR A 131 17.39 5.89 3.05
C THR A 131 18.20 6.87 2.23
N GLU A 132 19.33 7.32 2.77
CA GLU A 132 20.26 8.23 2.11
C GLU A 132 21.04 7.50 1.00
N HIS A 133 21.65 8.23 0.05
CA HIS A 133 22.41 7.65 -1.04
C HIS A 133 23.60 6.80 -0.59
N ASN A 134 24.14 7.04 0.61
CA ASN A 134 25.19 6.22 1.21
C ASN A 134 24.67 5.02 2.00
N GLY A 135 23.36 4.74 1.95
CA GLY A 135 22.71 3.63 2.65
C GLY A 135 22.35 3.92 4.12
N ARG A 136 22.71 5.08 4.68
CA ARG A 136 22.32 5.44 6.06
C ARG A 136 20.81 5.66 6.14
N ILE A 137 20.20 5.21 7.23
CA ILE A 137 18.79 5.46 7.53
C ILE A 137 18.69 6.71 8.40
N THR A 138 17.92 7.69 7.93
CA THR A 138 17.56 8.91 8.66
C THR A 138 16.10 8.79 9.12
N VAL A 139 15.84 8.94 10.40
CA VAL A 139 14.47 9.02 10.92
C VAL A 139 13.91 10.41 10.61
N LEU A 140 12.75 10.45 9.94
CA LEU A 140 12.03 11.68 9.61
C LEU A 140 10.98 12.00 10.68
N ALA A 141 10.27 10.97 11.17
CA ALA A 141 9.33 11.08 12.28
C ALA A 141 9.20 9.73 12.99
N ASP A 142 9.14 9.74 14.32
CA ASP A 142 8.86 8.56 15.18
C ASP A 142 7.83 8.89 16.26
N SER A 143 7.49 10.16 16.39
CA SER A 143 6.61 10.68 17.45
C SER A 143 5.87 11.93 17.00
N TYR A 144 4.74 12.19 17.65
CA TYR A 144 3.99 13.44 17.54
C TYR A 144 3.70 13.97 18.94
N GLN A 145 4.11 15.22 19.22
CA GLN A 145 3.97 15.87 20.54
C GLN A 145 4.52 15.01 21.70
N GLY A 146 5.65 14.33 21.48
CA GLY A 146 6.31 13.48 22.47
C GLY A 146 5.70 12.08 22.65
N THR A 147 4.64 11.75 21.90
CA THR A 147 4.00 10.43 21.92
C THR A 147 4.39 9.65 20.67
N SER A 148 4.80 8.38 20.84
CA SER A 148 5.18 7.50 19.73
C SER A 148 4.04 7.35 18.72
N LEU A 149 4.38 7.30 17.42
CA LEU A 149 3.45 6.98 16.34
C LEU A 149 2.84 5.58 16.51
N ASN A 150 1.69 5.35 15.91
CA ASN A 150 1.00 4.05 15.98
C ASN A 150 1.69 2.99 15.10
N SER A 151 1.60 3.15 13.80
CA SER A 151 2.26 2.31 12.80
C SER A 151 2.14 2.98 11.43
N PRO A 152 3.03 3.93 11.09
CA PRO A 152 3.01 4.60 9.80
C PRO A 152 2.82 3.61 8.66
N ASN A 153 1.86 3.89 7.77
CA ASN A 153 1.41 2.90 6.77
C ASN A 153 1.81 3.30 5.35
N ASP A 154 1.33 4.44 4.87
CA ASP A 154 1.66 4.92 3.53
C ASP A 154 2.20 6.34 3.54
N VAL A 155 2.96 6.71 2.50
CA VAL A 155 3.72 7.94 2.45
C VAL A 155 3.82 8.49 1.04
N VAL A 156 3.67 9.81 0.90
CA VAL A 156 3.89 10.54 -0.35
C VAL A 156 4.66 11.83 -0.09
N VAL A 157 5.35 12.34 -1.11
CA VAL A 157 6.01 13.64 -1.08
C VAL A 157 5.17 14.64 -1.85
N HIS A 158 4.87 15.77 -1.22
CA HIS A 158 4.10 16.84 -1.86
C HIS A 158 4.88 17.41 -3.06
N PRO A 159 4.23 17.54 -4.24
CA PRO A 159 4.94 17.90 -5.46
C PRO A 159 5.51 19.32 -5.46
N ASP A 160 4.91 20.27 -4.72
CA ASP A 160 5.32 21.68 -4.77
C ASP A 160 6.32 22.07 -3.68
N ASP A 161 6.22 21.50 -2.48
CA ASP A 161 7.02 21.92 -1.33
C ASP A 161 7.94 20.85 -0.75
N GLY A 162 7.83 19.60 -1.26
CA GLY A 162 8.66 18.48 -0.78
C GLY A 162 8.29 17.99 0.62
N GLY A 163 7.21 18.47 1.21
CA GLY A 163 6.68 17.99 2.48
C GLY A 163 6.31 16.51 2.41
N VAL A 164 6.63 15.75 3.45
CA VAL A 164 6.35 14.31 3.49
C VAL A 164 5.03 14.08 4.24
N TRP A 165 4.04 13.56 3.52
CA TRP A 165 2.73 13.24 4.10
C TRP A 165 2.64 11.75 4.33
N PHE A 166 2.13 11.34 5.50
CA PHE A 166 1.98 9.93 5.82
C PHE A 166 0.73 9.65 6.64
N THR A 167 0.26 8.41 6.54
CA THR A 167 -0.85 7.90 7.34
C THR A 167 -0.32 7.09 8.53
N ASP A 168 -0.99 7.20 9.69
CA ASP A 168 -0.60 6.50 10.92
C ASP A 168 -1.78 5.74 11.54
N PRO A 169 -2.27 4.69 10.85
CA PRO A 169 -3.35 3.84 11.35
C PRO A 169 -2.85 2.76 12.33
N SER A 170 -3.77 1.85 12.68
CA SER A 170 -3.52 0.75 13.60
C SER A 170 -2.90 -0.52 12.99
N TYR A 171 -2.81 -0.64 11.66
CA TYR A 171 -2.56 -1.93 10.99
C TYR A 171 -1.32 -2.67 11.48
N GLY A 172 -0.18 -2.00 11.61
CA GLY A 172 1.07 -2.59 12.10
C GLY A 172 1.06 -2.92 13.58
N SER A 173 0.08 -2.41 14.33
CA SER A 173 -0.10 -2.67 15.78
C SER A 173 -1.08 -3.80 16.07
N LEU A 174 -1.77 -4.35 15.05
CA LEU A 174 -2.77 -5.41 15.24
C LEU A 174 -2.15 -6.80 15.39
N ARG A 175 -1.00 -7.06 14.76
CA ARG A 175 -0.38 -8.38 14.65
C ARG A 175 1.15 -8.30 14.70
N ASN A 176 1.79 -9.28 15.32
CA ASN A 176 3.26 -9.33 15.39
C ASN A 176 3.93 -9.61 14.03
N TYR A 177 3.26 -10.31 13.12
CA TYR A 177 3.81 -10.57 11.79
C TYR A 177 3.78 -9.35 10.85
N ALA A 178 2.99 -8.32 11.17
CA ALA A 178 2.91 -7.09 10.41
C ALA A 178 3.68 -5.92 11.05
N GLY A 179 4.19 -6.13 12.26
CA GLY A 179 4.87 -5.12 13.06
C GLY A 179 4.98 -5.55 14.52
N ASN A 180 4.74 -4.64 15.44
CA ASN A 180 4.70 -4.91 16.87
C ASN A 180 3.29 -4.74 17.41
N LYS A 181 2.61 -5.85 17.74
CA LYS A 181 1.29 -5.81 18.35
C LYS A 181 1.31 -5.00 19.63
N GLY A 182 0.38 -4.06 19.76
CA GLY A 182 0.25 -3.22 20.94
C GLY A 182 -0.93 -2.28 20.85
N GLU A 183 -1.10 -1.48 21.89
CA GLU A 183 -2.12 -0.43 21.92
C GLU A 183 -1.72 0.75 21.05
N LEU A 184 -2.72 1.51 20.60
CA LEU A 184 -2.51 2.78 19.92
C LEU A 184 -2.12 3.84 20.95
N HIS A 185 -1.14 4.63 20.60
CA HIS A 185 -0.68 5.75 21.44
C HIS A 185 -1.36 7.06 21.06
N LEU A 186 -1.76 7.19 19.79
CA LEU A 186 -2.39 8.36 19.20
C LEU A 186 -3.69 7.96 18.50
N LYS A 187 -4.58 8.94 18.32
CA LYS A 187 -5.71 8.76 17.42
C LYS A 187 -5.17 8.55 15.99
N GLU A 188 -5.75 7.61 15.25
CA GLU A 188 -5.39 7.36 13.87
C GLU A 188 -5.50 8.64 13.04
N SER A 189 -4.46 9.02 12.33
CA SER A 189 -4.36 10.34 11.74
C SER A 189 -3.54 10.35 10.45
N VAL A 190 -3.66 11.43 9.71
CA VAL A 190 -2.75 11.81 8.63
C VAL A 190 -1.84 12.94 9.15
N TYR A 191 -0.56 12.82 8.89
CA TYR A 191 0.46 13.78 9.28
C TYR A 191 1.23 14.31 8.08
N ARG A 192 1.85 15.48 8.27
CA ARG A 192 2.80 16.10 7.36
C ARG A 192 4.10 16.42 8.11
N ILE A 193 5.22 16.09 7.51
CA ILE A 193 6.55 16.50 7.93
C ILE A 193 6.97 17.66 7.03
N ASP A 194 7.23 18.81 7.61
CA ASP A 194 7.67 19.98 6.86
C ASP A 194 9.08 19.77 6.29
N ALA A 195 9.26 20.06 5.01
CA ALA A 195 10.51 19.78 4.30
C ALA A 195 11.71 20.61 4.79
N GLN A 196 11.48 21.79 5.37
CA GLN A 196 12.52 22.71 5.80
C GLN A 196 12.86 22.56 7.28
N SER A 197 11.83 22.55 8.13
CA SER A 197 12.00 22.47 9.59
C SER A 197 12.09 21.04 10.11
N GLY A 198 11.59 20.05 9.35
CA GLY A 198 11.44 18.68 9.82
C GLY A 198 10.36 18.48 10.88
N GLN A 199 9.56 19.50 11.16
CA GLN A 199 8.48 19.40 12.15
C GLN A 199 7.31 18.59 11.62
N THR A 200 6.74 17.74 12.48
CA THR A 200 5.55 16.95 12.17
C THR A 200 4.30 17.69 12.62
N GLU A 201 3.35 17.83 11.71
CA GLU A 201 2.03 18.41 11.92
C GLU A 201 0.94 17.37 11.71
N LYS A 202 -0.12 17.40 12.52
CA LYS A 202 -1.32 16.60 12.27
C LYS A 202 -2.20 17.33 11.26
N VAL A 203 -2.50 16.68 10.15
CA VAL A 203 -3.36 17.22 9.10
C VAL A 203 -4.83 16.97 9.41
N THR A 204 -5.17 15.71 9.71
CA THR A 204 -6.53 15.32 10.08
C THR A 204 -6.54 14.04 10.90
N ASP A 205 -7.54 13.89 11.75
CA ASP A 205 -7.87 12.68 12.49
C ASP A 205 -9.35 12.27 12.34
N GLU A 206 -9.99 12.79 11.30
CA GLU A 206 -11.40 12.49 10.99
C GLU A 206 -11.57 11.22 10.18
N ILE A 207 -10.49 10.72 9.55
CA ILE A 207 -10.50 9.51 8.73
C ILE A 207 -10.15 8.32 9.64
N GLY A 208 -11.09 7.39 9.82
CA GLY A 208 -10.82 6.13 10.52
C GLY A 208 -9.94 5.22 9.67
N LYS A 209 -8.86 4.71 10.24
CA LYS A 209 -7.89 3.80 9.61
C LYS A 209 -7.38 4.30 8.26
N PRO A 210 -6.81 5.51 8.18
CA PRO A 210 -6.27 6.02 6.93
C PRO A 210 -5.21 5.05 6.38
N ASN A 211 -5.28 4.74 5.08
CA ASN A 211 -4.38 3.79 4.41
C ASN A 211 -3.62 4.52 3.31
N GLY A 212 -3.83 4.19 2.05
CA GLY A 212 -3.18 4.83 0.92
C GLY A 212 -3.52 6.31 0.76
N LEU A 213 -2.56 7.11 0.29
CA LEU A 213 -2.78 8.52 -0.02
C LEU A 213 -2.03 8.90 -1.31
N CYS A 214 -2.55 9.91 -2.01
CA CYS A 214 -1.92 10.49 -3.18
C CYS A 214 -2.36 11.94 -3.35
N PHE A 215 -1.58 12.71 -4.10
CA PHE A 215 -1.99 14.02 -4.60
C PHE A 215 -2.54 13.90 -6.01
N SER A 216 -3.56 14.69 -6.34
CA SER A 216 -3.99 14.88 -7.72
C SER A 216 -2.93 15.69 -8.50
N PRO A 217 -2.86 15.55 -9.82
CA PRO A 217 -1.91 16.30 -10.63
C PRO A 217 -2.29 17.78 -10.85
N ASP A 218 -3.49 18.19 -10.43
CA ASP A 218 -4.09 19.53 -10.55
C ASP A 218 -4.33 20.18 -9.19
#